data_2d09dbb1e73a087f04a925692db37738
#
_entry.id   2d09dbb1e73a087f04a925692db37738
#
_cell.length_a   1.000
_cell.length_b   1.000
_cell.length_c   1.000
_cell.angle_alpha   90.00
_cell.angle_beta   90.00
_cell.angle_gamma   90.00
#
_symmetry.space_group_name_H-M   'P 1'
#
loop_
_entity.id
_entity.type
_entity.pdbx_description
1 polymer ?
#
loop_
_entity_poly.entity_id
_entity_poly.type
_entity_poly.pdbx_seq_one_letter_code
_entity_poly.pdbx_strand_id
1 'polypeptide(L)'
;MVFGRPDRGIRPQTEPLTLKLLVAGGFGVGKTTLVGSVSEIRPLRTEELLTEAGRPVDDISGVEVKRTTTVAMDFGRITLREDLVLYLFGTPGQDRFWFLWDELAQGALGAVVLADTRRLADCFAAVDYFERRGIAFTLAVNCFDGAPRHSAEAIRDALDLDADVPVVMCDARERDSVKRVLVSVVEHALATGITARRPATV
;
A
#
# COMPACT_ATOMS: atom_id res chain seq x y z
N MET A 1 36.44 -0.48 51.66
CA MET A 1 35.78 -1.42 50.74
C MET A 1 34.79 -0.65 49.91
N VAL A 2 35.11 -0.42 48.61
CA VAL A 2 34.25 0.32 47.68
C VAL A 2 33.57 -0.74 46.83
N PHE A 3 32.26 -0.91 46.98
CA PHE A 3 31.49 -1.78 46.13
C PHE A 3 31.23 -1.10 44.82
N GLY A 4 31.92 -1.56 43.75
CA GLY A 4 31.63 -1.17 42.36
C GLY A 4 30.23 -1.64 41.96
N ARG A 5 29.38 -0.71 41.47
CA ARG A 5 28.12 -1.03 40.81
C ARG A 5 28.41 -1.75 39.50
N PRO A 6 27.70 -2.86 39.20
CA PRO A 6 27.83 -3.48 37.89
C PRO A 6 27.31 -2.51 36.80
N ASP A 7 28.19 -2.24 35.84
CA ASP A 7 27.92 -1.50 34.65
C ASP A 7 26.78 -2.21 33.89
N ARG A 8 25.60 -1.59 33.83
CA ARG A 8 24.51 -2.06 32.96
C ARG A 8 24.92 -1.73 31.56
N GLY A 9 25.53 -2.71 30.87
CA GLY A 9 25.87 -2.62 29.47
C GLY A 9 24.69 -2.10 28.67
N ILE A 10 24.85 -0.91 28.09
CA ILE A 10 23.95 -0.32 27.13
C ILE A 10 23.99 -1.27 25.91
N ARG A 11 22.94 -2.09 25.75
CA ARG A 11 22.74 -2.84 24.51
C ARG A 11 22.62 -1.79 23.40
N PRO A 12 23.40 -1.86 22.33
CA PRO A 12 23.19 -0.99 21.19
C PRO A 12 21.75 -1.22 20.72
N GLN A 13 20.94 -0.18 20.74
CA GLN A 13 19.60 -0.21 20.13
C GLN A 13 19.83 -0.29 18.63
N THR A 14 19.82 -1.50 18.09
CA THR A 14 19.73 -1.71 16.65
C THR A 14 18.39 -1.15 16.20
N GLU A 15 18.41 -0.19 15.28
CA GLU A 15 17.19 0.33 14.67
C GLU A 15 16.37 -0.84 14.10
N PRO A 16 15.05 -0.88 14.33
CA PRO A 16 14.23 -1.95 13.82
C PRO A 16 14.27 -1.99 12.30
N LEU A 17 14.32 -3.19 11.74
CA LEU A 17 14.13 -3.40 10.30
C LEU A 17 12.74 -2.92 9.92
N THR A 18 12.65 -2.13 8.87
CA THR A 18 11.38 -1.57 8.40
C THR A 18 10.97 -2.20 7.08
N LEU A 19 9.74 -2.68 7.00
CA LEU A 19 9.09 -3.12 5.77
C LEU A 19 8.06 -2.07 5.36
N LYS A 20 7.91 -1.88 4.06
CA LYS A 20 6.96 -0.94 3.47
C LYS A 20 6.02 -1.67 2.54
N LEU A 21 4.72 -1.51 2.75
CA LEU A 21 3.67 -1.98 1.84
C LEU A 21 2.81 -0.79 1.38
N LEU A 22 2.41 -0.85 0.13
CA LEU A 22 1.44 0.09 -0.43
C LEU A 22 0.03 -0.48 -0.33
N VAL A 23 -0.96 0.41 -0.18
CA VAL A 23 -2.39 0.06 -0.25
C VAL A 23 -3.01 0.93 -1.32
N ALA A 24 -3.32 0.33 -2.47
CA ALA A 24 -3.81 0.99 -3.67
C ALA A 24 -5.25 0.57 -4.01
N GLY A 25 -5.83 1.19 -5.02
CA GLY A 25 -7.20 0.94 -5.49
C GLY A 25 -8.02 2.21 -5.65
N GLY A 26 -9.20 2.09 -6.24
CA GLY A 26 -10.09 3.18 -6.59
C GLY A 26 -10.52 4.07 -5.40
N PHE A 27 -11.17 5.17 -5.72
CA PHE A 27 -11.72 6.04 -4.69
C PHE A 27 -12.86 5.35 -3.91
N GLY A 28 -12.82 5.43 -2.58
CA GLY A 28 -13.86 4.84 -1.71
C GLY A 28 -13.83 3.32 -1.59
N VAL A 29 -12.80 2.63 -2.12
CA VAL A 29 -12.67 1.16 -2.07
C VAL A 29 -12.35 0.61 -0.67
N GLY A 30 -12.01 1.47 0.30
CA GLY A 30 -11.75 1.06 1.69
C GLY A 30 -10.28 1.11 2.12
N LYS A 31 -9.38 1.82 1.41
CA LYS A 31 -7.95 1.94 1.78
C LYS A 31 -7.75 2.47 3.19
N THR A 32 -8.37 3.60 3.52
CA THR A 32 -8.34 4.20 4.86
C THR A 32 -8.86 3.26 5.94
N THR A 33 -9.92 2.51 5.62
CA THR A 33 -10.52 1.53 6.55
C THR A 33 -9.56 0.37 6.79
N LEU A 34 -8.94 -0.17 5.71
CA LEU A 34 -7.98 -1.25 5.80
C LEU A 34 -6.79 -0.84 6.68
N VAL A 35 -6.16 0.31 6.38
CA VAL A 35 -5.03 0.81 7.17
C VAL A 35 -5.42 1.02 8.62
N GLY A 36 -6.59 1.63 8.87
CA GLY A 36 -7.09 1.91 10.22
C GLY A 36 -7.41 0.66 11.03
N SER A 37 -7.86 -0.43 10.39
CA SER A 37 -8.24 -1.67 11.09
C SER A 37 -7.05 -2.41 11.70
N VAL A 38 -5.83 -2.25 11.16
CA VAL A 38 -4.63 -2.97 11.60
C VAL A 38 -3.59 -2.08 12.25
N SER A 39 -3.62 -0.78 12.00
CA SER A 39 -2.63 0.17 12.53
C SER A 39 -2.66 0.23 14.06
N GLU A 40 -1.48 0.28 14.68
CA GLU A 40 -1.29 0.48 16.13
C GLU A 40 -1.31 1.96 16.50
N ILE A 41 -1.09 2.82 15.51
CA ILE A 41 -1.18 4.25 15.67
C ILE A 41 -2.47 4.75 15.02
N ARG A 42 -2.99 5.88 15.49
CA ARG A 42 -4.06 6.57 14.76
C ARG A 42 -3.52 6.88 13.37
N PRO A 43 -4.19 6.44 12.29
CA PRO A 43 -3.72 6.70 10.94
C PRO A 43 -3.49 8.19 10.75
N LEU A 44 -2.27 8.55 10.36
CA LEU A 44 -1.97 9.92 9.99
C LEU A 44 -2.56 10.16 8.61
N ARG A 45 -3.43 11.14 8.51
CA ARG A 45 -3.87 11.68 7.22
C ARG A 45 -3.03 12.89 6.96
N THR A 46 -2.08 12.77 6.04
CA THR A 46 -1.31 13.91 5.58
C THR A 46 -2.14 14.65 4.55
N GLU A 47 -2.57 15.85 4.88
CA GLU A 47 -3.11 16.79 3.91
C GLU A 47 -1.93 17.61 3.39
N GLU A 48 -1.27 17.16 2.33
CA GLU A 48 -0.27 17.99 1.65
C GLU A 48 -0.96 18.94 0.69
N LEU A 49 -0.70 20.23 0.89
CA LEU A 49 -1.09 21.28 -0.04
C LEU A 49 -0.10 21.26 -1.22
N LEU A 50 -0.48 20.57 -2.30
CA LEU A 50 0.28 20.64 -3.54
C LEU A 50 -0.03 21.96 -4.23
N THR A 51 0.96 22.83 -4.29
CA THR A 51 0.94 23.98 -5.19
C THR A 51 1.23 23.44 -6.58
N GLU A 52 0.28 23.46 -7.49
CA GLU A 52 0.56 23.21 -8.92
C GLU A 52 1.51 24.30 -9.41
N ALA A 53 2.80 24.03 -9.31
CA ALA A 53 3.81 24.81 -9.99
C ALA A 53 3.88 24.32 -11.44
N GLY A 54 3.35 25.13 -12.37
CA GLY A 54 3.82 25.10 -13.74
C GLY A 54 3.02 24.30 -14.76
N ARG A 55 1.92 24.86 -15.22
CA ARG A 55 1.65 24.90 -16.66
C ARG A 55 1.76 26.36 -17.09
N PRO A 56 2.60 26.68 -18.10
CA PRO A 56 2.54 27.99 -18.73
C PRO A 56 1.21 28.03 -19.49
N VAL A 57 0.26 28.79 -18.98
CA VAL A 57 -0.90 29.24 -19.76
C VAL A 57 -0.58 30.66 -20.14
N ASP A 58 -0.47 30.88 -21.45
CA ASP A 58 -0.44 32.18 -22.03
C ASP A 58 -1.52 33.07 -21.44
N ASP A 59 -1.07 34.21 -20.95
CA ASP A 59 -1.66 35.51 -20.80
C ASP A 59 -3.18 35.61 -20.63
N ILE A 60 -3.61 35.81 -19.36
CA ILE A 60 -4.72 36.72 -19.00
C ILE A 60 -4.53 37.20 -17.55
N SER A 61 -4.15 38.48 -17.43
CA SER A 61 -4.41 39.42 -16.32
C SER A 61 -4.66 38.88 -14.89
N GLY A 62 -3.63 38.78 -14.06
CA GLY A 62 -3.70 39.47 -12.76
C GLY A 62 -4.51 38.87 -11.62
N VAL A 63 -4.71 37.53 -11.52
CA VAL A 63 -5.05 36.87 -10.26
C VAL A 63 -4.38 35.53 -10.20
N GLU A 64 -3.30 35.40 -9.40
CA GLU A 64 -2.74 34.11 -8.98
C GLU A 64 -3.76 33.40 -8.09
N VAL A 65 -4.66 32.65 -8.68
CA VAL A 65 -5.43 31.64 -7.93
C VAL A 65 -4.46 30.47 -7.71
N LYS A 66 -3.73 30.48 -6.60
CA LYS A 66 -3.03 29.30 -6.10
C LYS A 66 -4.09 28.22 -5.85
N ARG A 67 -4.29 27.33 -6.81
CA ARG A 67 -5.09 26.14 -6.61
C ARG A 67 -4.27 25.15 -5.79
N THR A 68 -4.39 25.26 -4.48
CA THR A 68 -3.87 24.26 -3.55
C THR A 68 -4.80 23.07 -3.58
N THR A 69 -4.28 21.92 -3.98
CA THR A 69 -5.03 20.66 -3.90
C THR A 69 -4.50 19.86 -2.73
N THR A 70 -5.36 19.52 -1.79
CA THR A 70 -5.03 18.64 -0.67
C THR A 70 -4.98 17.20 -1.15
N VAL A 71 -3.86 16.52 -0.92
CA VAL A 71 -3.72 15.08 -1.13
C VAL A 71 -3.82 14.38 0.21
N ALA A 72 -4.85 13.57 0.37
CA ALA A 72 -4.99 12.74 1.55
C ALA A 72 -4.28 11.40 1.31
N MET A 73 -3.26 11.10 2.12
CA MET A 73 -2.61 9.81 2.18
C MET A 73 -2.83 9.19 3.56
N ASP A 74 -3.10 7.90 3.59
CA ASP A 74 -3.21 7.16 4.84
C ASP A 74 -1.85 6.56 5.20
N PHE A 75 -1.42 6.73 6.44
CA PHE A 75 -0.22 6.10 6.96
C PHE A 75 -0.55 5.28 8.20
N GLY A 76 -0.11 4.02 8.22
CA GLY A 76 -0.28 3.12 9.34
C GLY A 76 1.01 2.41 9.72
N ARG A 77 1.07 1.95 10.97
CA ARG A 77 2.20 1.23 11.53
C ARG A 77 1.73 -0.03 12.25
N ILE A 78 2.47 -1.12 12.06
CA ILE A 78 2.29 -2.39 12.77
C ILE A 78 3.66 -2.86 13.26
N THR A 79 3.80 -3.09 14.57
CA THR A 79 4.98 -3.72 15.14
C THR A 79 4.81 -5.23 15.05
N LEU A 80 5.59 -5.89 14.20
CA LEU A 80 5.55 -7.35 14.03
C LEU A 80 6.37 -8.05 15.10
N ARG A 81 7.53 -7.47 15.45
CA ARG A 81 8.45 -7.89 16.52
C ARG A 81 9.19 -6.65 17.03
N GLU A 82 9.92 -6.78 18.15
CA GLU A 82 10.72 -5.68 18.70
C GLU A 82 11.70 -5.07 17.70
N ASP A 83 12.21 -5.90 16.78
CA ASP A 83 13.20 -5.55 15.76
C ASP A 83 12.60 -5.42 14.34
N LEU A 84 11.27 -5.52 14.17
CA LEU A 84 10.61 -5.52 12.84
C LEU A 84 9.31 -4.73 12.86
N VAL A 85 9.24 -3.69 12.04
CA VAL A 85 8.08 -2.82 11.88
C VAL A 85 7.60 -2.82 10.42
N LEU A 86 6.30 -2.90 10.24
CA LEU A 86 5.63 -2.77 8.94
C LEU A 86 4.94 -1.42 8.84
N TYR A 87 5.26 -0.67 7.81
CA TYR A 87 4.58 0.57 7.44
C TYR A 87 3.62 0.36 6.27
N LEU A 88 2.42 0.88 6.41
CA LEU A 88 1.39 0.87 5.38
C LEU A 88 1.19 2.29 4.84
N PHE A 89 1.22 2.46 3.52
CA PHE A 89 1.00 3.72 2.85
C PHE A 89 -0.19 3.58 1.90
N GLY A 90 -1.30 4.26 2.20
CA GLY A 90 -2.43 4.34 1.28
C GLY A 90 -2.13 5.31 0.14
N THR A 91 -2.21 4.83 -1.10
CA THR A 91 -2.03 5.69 -2.27
C THR A 91 -3.27 6.55 -2.50
N PRO A 92 -3.12 7.78 -3.01
CA PRO A 92 -4.26 8.56 -3.49
C PRO A 92 -5.01 7.78 -4.57
N GLY A 93 -6.34 7.67 -4.42
CA GLY A 93 -7.19 6.93 -5.36
C GLY A 93 -7.70 7.74 -6.55
N GLN A 94 -7.19 8.96 -6.77
CA GLN A 94 -7.56 9.83 -7.89
C GLN A 94 -6.43 9.88 -8.90
N ASP A 95 -6.74 9.77 -10.18
CA ASP A 95 -5.77 9.67 -11.29
C ASP A 95 -4.80 10.86 -11.38
N ARG A 96 -5.26 12.04 -11.02
CA ARG A 96 -4.41 13.25 -11.03
C ARG A 96 -3.22 13.20 -10.07
N PHE A 97 -3.16 12.23 -9.15
CA PHE A 97 -2.10 12.08 -8.16
C PHE A 97 -1.15 10.92 -8.45
N TRP A 98 -1.19 10.35 -9.63
CA TRP A 98 -0.35 9.22 -10.02
C TRP A 98 1.14 9.48 -9.95
N PHE A 99 1.57 10.73 -10.10
CA PHE A 99 2.97 11.11 -9.97
C PHE A 99 3.55 10.81 -8.57
N LEU A 100 2.71 10.79 -7.52
CA LEU A 100 3.13 10.41 -6.17
C LEU A 100 3.37 8.90 -6.02
N TRP A 101 2.78 8.08 -6.88
CA TRP A 101 2.93 6.64 -6.79
C TRP A 101 4.36 6.19 -7.00
N ASP A 102 5.12 6.88 -7.85
CA ASP A 102 6.51 6.57 -8.12
C ASP A 102 7.39 6.78 -6.90
N GLU A 103 7.17 7.84 -6.16
CA GLU A 103 7.88 8.11 -4.91
C GLU A 103 7.45 7.13 -3.81
N LEU A 104 6.15 6.86 -3.71
CA LEU A 104 5.63 5.90 -2.74
C LEU A 104 6.11 4.48 -3.03
N ALA A 105 6.30 4.11 -4.29
CA ALA A 105 6.73 2.77 -4.68
C ALA A 105 8.21 2.48 -4.38
N GLN A 106 9.03 3.54 -4.21
CA GLN A 106 10.44 3.35 -3.88
C GLN A 106 10.61 2.61 -2.55
N GLY A 107 11.34 1.49 -2.58
CA GLY A 107 11.60 0.67 -1.39
C GLY A 107 10.39 -0.09 -0.85
N ALA A 108 9.27 -0.12 -1.57
CA ALA A 108 8.14 -0.96 -1.19
C ALA A 108 8.47 -2.44 -1.41
N LEU A 109 8.14 -3.28 -0.41
CA LEU A 109 8.23 -4.73 -0.52
C LEU A 109 7.18 -5.28 -1.48
N GLY A 110 6.01 -4.69 -1.50
CA GLY A 110 4.88 -5.09 -2.33
C GLY A 110 3.68 -4.18 -2.12
N ALA A 111 2.54 -4.54 -2.71
CA ALA A 111 1.32 -3.76 -2.66
C ALA A 111 0.07 -4.62 -2.42
N VAL A 112 -0.91 -4.03 -1.75
CA VAL A 112 -2.29 -4.52 -1.70
C VAL A 112 -3.09 -3.68 -2.67
N VAL A 113 -3.68 -4.30 -3.69
CA VAL A 113 -4.63 -3.65 -4.59
C VAL A 113 -6.04 -4.00 -4.10
N LEU A 114 -6.75 -3.02 -3.54
CA LEU A 114 -8.14 -3.18 -3.13
C LEU A 114 -9.07 -3.06 -4.33
N ALA A 115 -9.97 -4.03 -4.47
CA ALA A 115 -11.01 -4.06 -5.49
C ALA A 115 -12.41 -4.08 -4.87
N ASP A 116 -13.36 -3.46 -5.58
CA ASP A 116 -14.79 -3.44 -5.26
C ASP A 116 -15.55 -4.06 -6.42
N THR A 117 -16.24 -5.18 -6.19
CA THR A 117 -16.98 -5.91 -7.24
C THR A 117 -18.10 -5.10 -7.88
N ARG A 118 -18.55 -4.02 -7.24
CA ARG A 118 -19.53 -3.10 -7.82
C ARG A 118 -18.91 -2.18 -8.87
N ARG A 119 -17.58 -1.99 -8.83
CA ARG A 119 -16.80 -1.10 -9.69
C ARG A 119 -15.41 -1.68 -9.92
N LEU A 120 -15.37 -2.93 -10.41
CA LEU A 120 -14.13 -3.67 -10.58
C LEU A 120 -13.13 -2.94 -11.48
N ALA A 121 -13.62 -2.21 -12.47
CA ALA A 121 -12.81 -1.43 -13.39
C ALA A 121 -11.91 -0.38 -12.71
N ASP A 122 -12.30 0.11 -11.53
CA ASP A 122 -11.52 1.14 -10.81
C ASP A 122 -10.16 0.63 -10.31
N CYS A 123 -9.91 -0.69 -10.30
CA CYS A 123 -8.62 -1.23 -9.89
C CYS A 123 -7.64 -1.50 -11.04
N PHE A 124 -8.08 -1.48 -12.32
CA PHE A 124 -7.19 -1.76 -13.47
C PHE A 124 -5.95 -0.91 -13.47
N ALA A 125 -6.11 0.37 -13.22
CA ALA A 125 -5.01 1.30 -13.23
C ALA A 125 -3.94 0.99 -12.16
N ALA A 126 -4.36 0.48 -11.00
CA ALA A 126 -3.44 0.05 -9.94
C ALA A 126 -2.76 -1.28 -10.31
N VAL A 127 -3.50 -2.23 -10.88
CA VAL A 127 -2.96 -3.49 -11.39
C VAL A 127 -1.89 -3.22 -12.43
N ASP A 128 -2.23 -2.51 -13.50
CA ASP A 128 -1.31 -2.12 -14.57
C ASP A 128 -0.02 -1.44 -14.06
N TYR A 129 -0.18 -0.59 -13.04
CA TYR A 129 0.95 0.13 -12.47
C TYR A 129 1.96 -0.83 -11.82
N PHE A 130 1.48 -1.76 -10.98
CA PHE A 130 2.36 -2.68 -10.26
C PHE A 130 2.95 -3.75 -11.18
N GLU A 131 2.18 -4.27 -12.15
CA GLU A 131 2.67 -5.19 -13.17
C GLU A 131 3.81 -4.60 -13.99
N ARG A 132 3.61 -3.40 -14.55
CA ARG A 132 4.65 -2.71 -15.37
C ARG A 132 5.92 -2.42 -14.60
N ARG A 133 5.84 -2.27 -13.27
CA ARG A 133 7.01 -2.01 -12.42
C ARG A 133 7.61 -3.26 -11.80
N GLY A 134 7.01 -4.41 -12.02
CA GLY A 134 7.45 -5.67 -11.42
C GLY A 134 7.38 -5.65 -9.89
N ILE A 135 6.43 -4.91 -9.32
CA ILE A 135 6.19 -4.86 -7.88
C ILE A 135 5.17 -5.93 -7.55
N ALA A 136 5.54 -6.90 -6.71
CA ALA A 136 4.63 -7.93 -6.25
C ALA A 136 3.40 -7.33 -5.57
N PHE A 137 2.20 -7.83 -5.91
CA PHE A 137 0.97 -7.37 -5.28
C PHE A 137 -0.02 -8.51 -5.05
N THR A 138 -0.93 -8.29 -4.13
CA THR A 138 -2.09 -9.15 -3.87
C THR A 138 -3.35 -8.35 -4.18
N LEU A 139 -4.24 -8.92 -4.98
CA LEU A 139 -5.57 -8.35 -5.17
C LEU A 139 -6.45 -8.71 -3.97
N ALA A 140 -6.88 -7.71 -3.21
CA ALA A 140 -7.78 -7.86 -2.08
C ALA A 140 -9.18 -7.37 -2.46
N VAL A 141 -10.13 -8.30 -2.58
CA VAL A 141 -11.51 -7.99 -2.93
C VAL A 141 -12.27 -7.63 -1.66
N ASN A 142 -12.59 -6.35 -1.50
CA ASN A 142 -13.32 -5.87 -0.33
C ASN A 142 -14.81 -6.22 -0.44
N CYS A 143 -15.27 -7.11 0.41
CA CYS A 143 -16.63 -7.64 0.42
C CYS A 143 -17.59 -6.66 1.11
N PHE A 144 -18.07 -5.66 0.38
CA PHE A 144 -19.09 -4.75 0.86
C PHE A 144 -20.44 -5.45 1.06
N ASP A 145 -21.22 -4.97 2.02
CA ASP A 145 -22.57 -5.48 2.26
C ASP A 145 -23.44 -5.23 1.02
N GLY A 146 -24.11 -6.29 0.56
CA GLY A 146 -24.95 -6.23 -0.65
C GLY A 146 -24.21 -6.18 -2.00
N ALA A 147 -22.88 -6.21 -2.01
CA ALA A 147 -22.12 -6.28 -3.26
C ALA A 147 -22.20 -7.67 -3.90
N PRO A 148 -22.14 -7.75 -5.26
CA PRO A 148 -22.04 -9.04 -5.96
C PRO A 148 -20.84 -9.85 -5.47
N ARG A 149 -21.03 -11.14 -5.24
CA ARG A 149 -19.96 -12.06 -4.86
C ARG A 149 -19.59 -12.92 -6.06
N HIS A 150 -18.30 -12.92 -6.36
CA HIS A 150 -17.70 -13.72 -7.42
C HIS A 150 -16.59 -14.60 -6.83
N SER A 151 -16.26 -15.70 -7.51
CA SER A 151 -15.10 -16.50 -7.11
C SER A 151 -13.79 -15.76 -7.42
N ALA A 152 -12.72 -16.18 -6.75
CA ALA A 152 -11.39 -15.60 -7.01
C ALA A 152 -10.96 -15.81 -8.46
N GLU A 153 -11.30 -16.96 -9.05
CA GLU A 153 -11.03 -17.29 -10.46
C GLU A 153 -11.76 -16.34 -11.40
N ALA A 154 -13.06 -16.13 -11.19
CA ALA A 154 -13.85 -15.23 -12.04
C ALA A 154 -13.33 -13.78 -11.99
N ILE A 155 -12.82 -13.35 -10.83
CA ILE A 155 -12.23 -12.00 -10.68
C ILE A 155 -10.85 -11.95 -11.35
N ARG A 156 -10.03 -13.02 -11.22
CA ARG A 156 -8.75 -13.12 -11.91
C ARG A 156 -8.93 -13.04 -13.42
N ASP A 157 -9.86 -13.81 -13.97
CA ASP A 157 -10.17 -13.82 -15.39
C ASP A 157 -10.67 -12.46 -15.87
N ALA A 158 -11.53 -11.80 -15.08
CA ALA A 158 -12.07 -10.49 -15.43
C ALA A 158 -11.03 -9.37 -15.45
N LEU A 159 -9.95 -9.53 -14.70
CA LEU A 159 -8.84 -8.56 -14.60
C LEU A 159 -7.61 -8.99 -15.41
N ASP A 160 -7.67 -10.12 -16.09
CA ASP A 160 -6.54 -10.73 -16.87
C ASP A 160 -5.25 -10.84 -16.02
N LEU A 161 -5.40 -11.23 -14.75
CA LEU A 161 -4.27 -11.34 -13.83
C LEU A 161 -3.48 -12.62 -14.07
N ASP A 162 -2.16 -12.53 -13.95
CA ASP A 162 -1.28 -13.68 -13.94
C ASP A 162 -1.70 -14.71 -12.88
N ALA A 163 -1.48 -16.00 -13.17
CA ALA A 163 -1.96 -17.10 -12.34
C ALA A 163 -1.33 -17.11 -10.93
N ASP A 164 -0.16 -16.53 -10.76
CA ASP A 164 0.57 -16.43 -9.51
C ASP A 164 0.15 -15.24 -8.63
N VAL A 165 -0.58 -14.26 -9.19
CA VAL A 165 -1.09 -13.14 -8.39
C VAL A 165 -2.17 -13.63 -7.43
N PRO A 166 -1.97 -13.48 -6.10
CA PRO A 166 -2.98 -13.92 -5.14
C PRO A 166 -4.23 -13.04 -5.21
N VAL A 167 -5.42 -13.68 -5.19
CA VAL A 167 -6.71 -13.02 -5.05
C VAL A 167 -7.35 -13.42 -3.73
N VAL A 168 -7.52 -12.47 -2.80
CA VAL A 168 -7.99 -12.69 -1.43
C VAL A 168 -9.29 -11.92 -1.19
N MET A 169 -10.34 -12.64 -0.79
CA MET A 169 -11.58 -12.02 -0.31
C MET A 169 -11.36 -11.45 1.09
N CYS A 170 -11.70 -10.18 1.32
CA CYS A 170 -11.53 -9.55 2.62
C CYS A 170 -12.70 -8.63 3.01
N ASP A 171 -12.78 -8.35 4.28
CA ASP A 171 -13.52 -7.22 4.83
C ASP A 171 -12.49 -6.26 5.43
N ALA A 172 -12.38 -5.08 4.85
CA ALA A 172 -11.42 -4.07 5.28
C ALA A 172 -11.67 -3.55 6.71
N ARG A 173 -12.86 -3.79 7.26
CA ARG A 173 -13.24 -3.43 8.64
C ARG A 173 -12.71 -4.43 9.67
N GLU A 174 -12.47 -5.66 9.23
CA GLU A 174 -12.13 -6.79 10.10
C GLU A 174 -10.60 -7.00 10.16
N ARG A 175 -10.02 -6.76 11.35
CA ARG A 175 -8.57 -6.84 11.57
C ARG A 175 -7.96 -8.15 11.09
N ASP A 176 -8.58 -9.30 11.41
CA ASP A 176 -8.02 -10.60 11.06
C ASP A 176 -8.18 -10.91 9.57
N SER A 177 -9.20 -10.35 8.92
CA SER A 177 -9.34 -10.41 7.47
C SER A 177 -8.21 -9.64 6.78
N VAL A 178 -7.93 -8.43 7.24
CA VAL A 178 -6.84 -7.60 6.70
C VAL A 178 -5.47 -8.23 6.95
N LYS A 179 -5.23 -8.84 8.13
CA LYS A 179 -3.98 -9.57 8.39
C LYS A 179 -3.71 -10.66 7.37
N ARG A 180 -4.74 -11.44 6.96
CA ARG A 180 -4.58 -12.46 5.91
C ARG A 180 -4.13 -11.86 4.59
N VAL A 181 -4.66 -10.70 4.22
CA VAL A 181 -4.22 -9.96 3.02
C VAL A 181 -2.76 -9.53 3.13
N LEU A 182 -2.36 -8.98 4.29
CA LEU A 182 -0.97 -8.54 4.51
C LEU A 182 0.01 -9.72 4.49
N VAL A 183 -0.37 -10.86 5.05
CA VAL A 183 0.44 -12.09 4.98
C VAL A 183 0.59 -12.54 3.53
N SER A 184 -0.52 -12.60 2.78
CA SER A 184 -0.52 -13.00 1.38
C SER A 184 0.42 -12.14 0.52
N VAL A 185 0.40 -10.81 0.66
CA VAL A 185 1.29 -9.94 -0.12
C VAL A 185 2.76 -10.11 0.27
N VAL A 186 3.06 -10.31 1.55
CA VAL A 186 4.45 -10.55 2.00
C VAL A 186 4.97 -11.89 1.47
N GLU A 187 4.17 -12.96 1.57
CA GLU A 187 4.53 -14.28 1.04
C GLU A 187 4.75 -14.23 -0.47
N HIS A 188 3.87 -13.58 -1.21
CA HIS A 188 3.99 -13.42 -2.65
C HIS A 188 5.24 -12.61 -3.03
N ALA A 189 5.50 -11.49 -2.36
CA ALA A 189 6.69 -10.67 -2.60
C ALA A 189 8.00 -11.44 -2.33
N LEU A 190 8.03 -12.25 -1.28
CA LEU A 190 9.18 -13.10 -0.97
C LEU A 190 9.38 -14.19 -2.02
N ALA A 191 8.30 -14.84 -2.46
CA ALA A 191 8.36 -15.87 -3.50
C ALA A 191 8.86 -15.31 -4.83
N THR A 192 8.34 -14.17 -5.26
CA THR A 192 8.72 -13.47 -6.49
C THR A 192 10.17 -12.96 -6.41
N GLY A 193 10.58 -12.37 -5.28
CA GLY A 193 11.94 -11.89 -5.05
C GLY A 193 12.98 -13.00 -5.00
N ILE A 194 12.63 -14.20 -4.54
CA ILE A 194 13.50 -15.40 -4.55
C ILE A 194 13.67 -15.91 -5.98
N THR A 195 12.58 -15.92 -6.76
CA THR A 195 12.61 -16.39 -8.16
C THR A 195 13.46 -15.46 -9.03
N ALA A 196 13.36 -14.15 -8.87
CA ALA A 196 14.14 -13.17 -9.60
C ALA A 196 15.65 -13.21 -9.29
N ARG A 197 16.05 -13.74 -8.11
CA ARG A 197 17.46 -13.89 -7.71
C ARG A 197 18.10 -15.21 -8.12
N ARG A 198 17.34 -16.17 -8.65
CA ARG A 198 17.93 -17.40 -9.20
C ARG A 198 18.53 -17.08 -10.56
N PRO A 199 19.88 -17.21 -10.74
CA PRO A 199 20.46 -17.07 -12.07
C PRO A 199 19.86 -18.16 -12.96
N ALA A 200 19.50 -17.79 -14.19
CA ALA A 200 19.11 -18.75 -15.20
C ALA A 200 20.26 -19.77 -15.31
N THR A 201 20.00 -21.01 -14.96
CA THR A 201 20.95 -22.11 -15.16
C THR A 201 21.06 -22.30 -16.66
N VAL A 202 22.24 -21.98 -17.23
CA VAL A 202 22.62 -22.23 -18.63
C VAL A 202 22.78 -23.72 -18.83
#